data_0617518d353119069150f92ba35bae76
#
_entry.id   0617518d353119069150f92ba35bae76
#
_cell.length_a   1.000
_cell.length_b   1.000
_cell.length_c   1.000
_cell.angle_alpha   90.00
_cell.angle_beta   90.00
_cell.angle_gamma   90.00
#
_symmetry.space_group_name_H-M   'P 1'
#
loop_
_entity.id
_entity.type
_entity.pdbx_description
1 polymer ?
#
loop_
_entity_poly.entity_id
_entity_poly.type
_entity_poly.pdbx_seq_one_letter_code
_entity_poly.pdbx_strand_id
1 'polypeptide(L)'
;MILQKRVAGVSERGLERFVLRARRAAGVQGRVNVLVTGSAAVRSLNRGFRSHDKATDVLSFPSALPAAGSHAGSLLAGEIAISADIAVQNAMRLGHSVAEEIKILTLHGMLHLAGFDHERDNGQMARKEEKLRRALRLPAALIERAGRAQEPRVQPRKRRMA
;
A
#
# COMPACT_ATOMS: atom_id res chain seq x y z
N MET A 1 -15.86 -1.16 -1.99
CA MET A 1 -14.78 -2.13 -2.13
C MET A 1 -15.13 -3.16 -3.19
N ILE A 2 -14.16 -3.62 -3.99
CA ILE A 2 -14.37 -4.65 -5.02
C ILE A 2 -13.26 -5.70 -4.89
N LEU A 3 -13.64 -6.95 -4.62
CA LEU A 3 -12.73 -8.09 -4.60
C LEU A 3 -12.93 -8.90 -5.88
N GLN A 4 -12.28 -8.50 -6.97
CA GLN A 4 -12.37 -9.19 -8.25
C GLN A 4 -11.61 -10.53 -8.26
N LYS A 5 -10.54 -10.61 -7.48
CA LYS A 5 -9.77 -11.84 -7.32
C LYS A 5 -9.89 -12.33 -5.88
N ARG A 6 -10.44 -13.53 -5.70
CA ARG A 6 -10.52 -14.18 -4.39
C ARG A 6 -9.12 -14.57 -3.93
N VAL A 7 -8.82 -14.29 -2.67
CA VAL A 7 -7.55 -14.61 -2.03
C VAL A 7 -7.84 -15.37 -0.74
N ALA A 8 -7.16 -16.50 -0.54
CA ALA A 8 -7.33 -17.30 0.67
C ALA A 8 -7.08 -16.49 1.94
N GLY A 9 -7.96 -16.61 2.92
CA GLY A 9 -7.86 -15.89 4.19
C GLY A 9 -8.28 -14.42 4.15
N VAL A 10 -8.71 -13.89 3.00
CA VAL A 10 -9.19 -12.50 2.86
C VAL A 10 -10.71 -12.49 2.77
N SER A 11 -11.38 -11.89 3.75
CA SER A 11 -12.81 -11.64 3.70
C SER A 11 -13.10 -10.21 3.28
N GLU A 12 -14.05 -10.03 2.37
CA GLU A 12 -14.46 -8.71 1.88
C GLU A 12 -14.93 -7.79 3.02
N ARG A 13 -15.81 -8.29 3.89
CA ARG A 13 -16.26 -7.55 5.08
C ARG A 13 -15.13 -7.18 6.04
N GLY A 14 -14.13 -8.07 6.20
CA GLY A 14 -12.96 -7.80 7.04
C GLY A 14 -12.11 -6.67 6.48
N LEU A 15 -11.90 -6.68 5.17
CA LEU A 15 -11.14 -5.65 4.48
C LEU A 15 -11.91 -4.31 4.44
N GLU A 16 -13.23 -4.30 4.25
CA GLU A 16 -14.06 -3.09 4.32
C GLU A 16 -13.94 -2.40 5.68
N ARG A 17 -14.07 -3.17 6.77
CA ARG A 17 -13.89 -2.62 8.13
C ARG A 17 -12.48 -2.06 8.32
N PHE A 18 -11.48 -2.73 7.76
CA PHE A 18 -10.10 -2.24 7.82
C PHE A 18 -9.93 -0.95 7.02
N VAL A 19 -10.45 -0.86 5.80
CA VAL A 19 -10.43 0.35 4.96
C VAL A 19 -10.99 1.56 5.71
N LEU A 20 -12.14 1.41 6.38
CA LEU A 20 -12.74 2.48 7.17
C LEU A 20 -11.85 2.93 8.34
N ARG A 21 -11.21 1.98 9.04
CA ARG A 21 -10.28 2.27 10.14
C ARG A 21 -9.01 2.95 9.63
N ALA A 22 -8.39 2.41 8.57
CA ALA A 22 -7.19 2.94 7.98
C ALA A 22 -7.40 4.36 7.42
N ARG A 23 -8.52 4.60 6.75
CA ARG A 23 -8.92 5.91 6.24
C ARG A 23 -8.98 6.96 7.35
N ARG A 24 -9.67 6.65 8.46
CA ARG A 24 -9.75 7.55 9.62
C ARG A 24 -8.38 7.80 10.24
N ALA A 25 -7.59 6.75 10.42
CA ALA A 25 -6.25 6.84 11.01
C ALA A 25 -5.26 7.62 10.14
N ALA A 26 -5.36 7.51 8.81
CA ALA A 26 -4.55 8.28 7.86
C ALA A 26 -5.03 9.73 7.70
N GLY A 27 -6.22 10.08 8.17
CA GLY A 27 -6.81 11.42 8.03
C GLY A 27 -7.39 11.72 6.64
N VAL A 28 -7.68 10.68 5.84
CA VAL A 28 -8.25 10.84 4.50
C VAL A 28 -9.73 11.22 4.59
N GLN A 29 -10.08 12.35 4.00
CA GLN A 29 -11.45 12.83 3.89
C GLN A 29 -12.15 12.27 2.65
N GLY A 30 -13.41 11.86 2.77
CA GLY A 30 -14.17 11.27 1.68
C GLY A 30 -14.08 9.75 1.62
N ARG A 31 -14.70 9.18 0.59
CA ARG A 31 -14.72 7.72 0.35
C ARG A 31 -13.41 7.29 -0.32
N VAL A 32 -12.99 6.08 -0.05
CA VAL A 32 -11.89 5.42 -0.77
C VAL A 32 -12.40 4.11 -1.34
N ASN A 33 -12.23 3.92 -2.64
CA ASN A 33 -12.48 2.65 -3.30
C ASN A 33 -11.21 1.80 -3.29
N VAL A 34 -11.33 0.53 -2.95
CA VAL A 34 -10.23 -0.42 -2.99
C VAL A 34 -10.61 -1.57 -3.92
N LEU A 35 -9.77 -1.81 -4.90
CA LEU A 35 -9.87 -2.90 -5.86
C LEU A 35 -8.73 -3.90 -5.61
N VAL A 36 -9.07 -5.16 -5.35
CA VAL A 36 -8.10 -6.26 -5.32
C VAL A 36 -8.30 -7.10 -6.57
N THR A 37 -7.28 -7.16 -7.43
CA THR A 37 -7.36 -7.78 -8.76
C THR A 37 -6.05 -8.49 -9.13
N GLY A 38 -5.93 -9.01 -10.34
CA GLY A 38 -4.72 -9.67 -10.84
C GLY A 38 -3.65 -8.69 -11.31
N SER A 39 -2.39 -9.16 -11.38
CA SER A 39 -1.23 -8.37 -11.82
C SER A 39 -1.38 -7.79 -13.22
N ALA A 40 -2.02 -8.50 -14.15
CA ALA A 40 -2.26 -8.02 -15.50
C ALA A 40 -3.16 -6.77 -15.53
N ALA A 41 -4.22 -6.75 -14.71
CA ALA A 41 -5.11 -5.59 -14.59
C ALA A 41 -4.38 -4.39 -13.94
N VAL A 42 -3.60 -4.61 -12.87
CA VAL A 42 -2.81 -3.55 -12.24
C VAL A 42 -1.75 -3.00 -13.20
N ARG A 43 -1.07 -3.86 -13.99
CA ARG A 43 -0.14 -3.43 -15.04
C ARG A 43 -0.84 -2.55 -16.07
N SER A 44 -2.05 -2.93 -16.52
CA SER A 44 -2.84 -2.14 -17.48
C SER A 44 -3.19 -0.76 -16.91
N LEU A 45 -3.60 -0.69 -15.64
CA LEU A 45 -3.86 0.58 -14.95
C LEU A 45 -2.59 1.44 -14.84
N ASN A 46 -1.45 0.82 -14.48
CA ASN A 46 -0.17 1.53 -14.38
C ASN A 46 0.27 2.12 -15.73
N ARG A 47 0.11 1.35 -16.81
CA ARG A 47 0.38 1.83 -18.17
C ARG A 47 -0.54 2.97 -18.58
N GLY A 48 -1.85 2.84 -18.31
CA GLY A 48 -2.84 3.83 -18.72
C GLY A 48 -2.77 5.16 -17.98
N PHE A 49 -2.44 5.12 -16.67
CA PHE A 49 -2.50 6.30 -15.81
C PHE A 49 -1.13 6.88 -15.42
N ARG A 50 -0.06 6.08 -15.46
CA ARG A 50 1.30 6.50 -15.09
C ARG A 50 2.31 6.33 -16.22
N SER A 51 1.90 5.86 -17.39
CA SER A 51 2.77 5.55 -18.54
C SER A 51 3.88 4.54 -18.22
N HIS A 52 3.72 3.72 -17.18
CA HIS A 52 4.66 2.69 -16.77
C HIS A 52 4.10 1.30 -17.08
N ASP A 53 4.68 0.61 -18.07
CA ASP A 53 4.27 -0.76 -18.44
C ASP A 53 4.94 -1.80 -17.52
N LYS A 54 4.66 -1.73 -16.23
CA LYS A 54 5.19 -2.64 -15.21
C LYS A 54 4.10 -3.03 -14.21
N ALA A 55 4.06 -4.30 -13.84
CA ALA A 55 3.24 -4.75 -12.72
C ALA A 55 3.83 -4.19 -11.41
N THR A 56 2.95 -3.72 -10.53
CA THR A 56 3.29 -3.29 -9.18
C THR A 56 2.30 -3.90 -8.19
N ASP A 57 2.62 -3.88 -6.92
CA ASP A 57 1.78 -4.40 -5.85
C ASP A 57 0.58 -3.51 -5.56
N VAL A 58 0.76 -2.19 -5.58
CA VAL A 58 -0.30 -1.21 -5.29
C VAL A 58 -0.17 0.05 -6.16
N LEU A 59 -1.31 0.60 -6.54
CA LEU A 59 -1.45 1.91 -7.19
C LEU A 59 -2.48 2.74 -6.45
N SER A 60 -2.23 4.03 -6.30
CA SER A 60 -3.15 4.99 -5.71
C SER A 60 -3.45 6.10 -6.70
N PHE A 61 -4.73 6.41 -6.85
CA PHE A 61 -5.26 7.43 -7.75
C PHE A 61 -6.07 8.43 -6.93
N PRO A 62 -5.48 9.58 -6.54
CA PRO A 62 -6.24 10.64 -5.91
C PRO A 62 -7.34 11.13 -6.84
N SER A 63 -8.54 11.36 -6.32
CA SER A 63 -9.59 12.01 -7.09
C SER A 63 -9.26 13.48 -7.28
N ALA A 64 -9.70 14.05 -8.40
CA ALA A 64 -9.68 15.49 -8.60
C ALA A 64 -10.41 16.19 -7.44
N LEU A 65 -9.92 17.36 -7.02
CA LEU A 65 -10.55 18.14 -5.97
C LEU A 65 -12.05 18.37 -6.29
N PRO A 66 -12.93 18.25 -5.30
CA PRO A 66 -14.35 18.45 -5.51
C PRO A 66 -14.64 19.89 -5.95
N ALA A 67 -15.63 20.06 -6.80
CA ALA A 67 -16.16 21.37 -7.11
C ALA A 67 -16.63 22.06 -5.83
N ALA A 68 -16.47 23.38 -5.74
CA ALA A 68 -16.94 24.17 -4.61
C ALA A 68 -18.42 23.90 -4.33
N GLY A 69 -18.76 23.55 -3.09
CA GLY A 69 -20.14 23.26 -2.67
C GLY A 69 -20.48 21.79 -2.48
N SER A 70 -19.59 20.85 -2.73
CA SER A 70 -19.83 19.42 -2.49
C SER A 70 -19.76 19.09 -0.99
N HIS A 71 -20.71 18.27 -0.50
CA HIS A 71 -20.72 17.81 0.89
C HIS A 71 -19.58 16.83 1.15
N ALA A 72 -18.74 17.07 2.15
CA ALA A 72 -17.55 16.29 2.46
C ALA A 72 -17.75 14.76 2.57
N GLY A 73 -18.93 14.32 3.02
CA GLY A 73 -19.25 12.89 3.20
C GLY A 73 -19.54 12.12 1.90
N SER A 74 -19.82 12.81 0.78
CA SER A 74 -20.16 12.18 -0.50
C SER A 74 -18.97 12.14 -1.48
N LEU A 75 -17.85 12.79 -1.13
CA LEU A 75 -16.71 12.93 -2.00
C LEU A 75 -15.90 11.64 -2.09
N LEU A 76 -15.44 11.31 -3.30
CA LEU A 76 -14.43 10.28 -3.52
C LEU A 76 -13.06 10.90 -3.24
N ALA A 77 -12.34 10.37 -2.25
CA ALA A 77 -10.97 10.80 -1.96
C ALA A 77 -9.98 10.19 -2.96
N GLY A 78 -10.26 8.99 -3.43
CA GLY A 78 -9.44 8.31 -4.41
C GLY A 78 -9.71 6.82 -4.49
N GLU A 79 -8.91 6.16 -5.31
CA GLU A 79 -8.98 4.73 -5.57
C GLU A 79 -7.62 4.08 -5.34
N ILE A 80 -7.64 2.84 -4.84
CA ILE A 80 -6.44 2.03 -4.59
C ILE A 80 -6.64 0.71 -5.32
N ALA A 81 -5.71 0.35 -6.22
CA ALA A 81 -5.68 -0.93 -6.89
C ALA A 81 -4.53 -1.79 -6.37
N ILE A 82 -4.82 -3.01 -5.94
CA ILE A 82 -3.86 -3.95 -5.33
C ILE A 82 -3.77 -5.20 -6.18
N SER A 83 -2.54 -5.61 -6.51
CA SER A 83 -2.26 -6.88 -7.15
C SER A 83 -2.31 -8.02 -6.14
N ALA A 84 -3.32 -8.89 -6.24
CA ALA A 84 -3.43 -10.08 -5.41
C ALA A 84 -2.24 -11.04 -5.61
N ASP A 85 -1.73 -11.15 -6.83
CA ASP A 85 -0.61 -12.05 -7.15
C ASP A 85 0.68 -11.61 -6.48
N ILE A 86 0.99 -10.31 -6.55
CA ILE A 86 2.20 -9.75 -5.92
C ILE A 86 2.02 -9.73 -4.40
N ALA A 87 0.81 -9.46 -3.88
CA ALA A 87 0.54 -9.54 -2.44
C ALA A 87 0.79 -10.95 -1.88
N VAL A 88 0.40 -12.01 -2.60
CA VAL A 88 0.72 -13.39 -2.22
C VAL A 88 2.23 -13.62 -2.17
N GLN A 89 2.97 -13.21 -3.21
CA GLN A 89 4.43 -13.36 -3.27
C GLN A 89 5.13 -12.59 -2.14
N ASN A 90 4.71 -11.36 -1.88
CA ASN A 90 5.25 -10.55 -0.79
C ASN A 90 4.99 -11.17 0.58
N ALA A 91 3.76 -11.63 0.84
CA ALA A 91 3.38 -12.29 2.09
C ALA A 91 4.25 -13.52 2.37
N MET A 92 4.42 -14.39 1.36
CA MET A 92 5.29 -15.57 1.46
C MET A 92 6.74 -15.19 1.76
N ARG A 93 7.28 -14.21 1.04
CA ARG A 93 8.66 -13.74 1.21
C ARG A 93 8.91 -13.10 2.59
N LEU A 94 7.92 -12.44 3.14
CA LEU A 94 8.02 -11.63 4.36
C LEU A 94 7.51 -12.35 5.61
N GLY A 95 6.93 -13.54 5.46
CA GLY A 95 6.55 -14.40 6.58
C GLY A 95 5.29 -13.95 7.33
N HIS A 96 4.33 -13.32 6.64
CA HIS A 96 3.03 -12.97 7.20
C HIS A 96 1.88 -13.40 6.27
N SER A 97 0.64 -13.26 6.73
CA SER A 97 -0.52 -13.69 5.95
C SER A 97 -0.79 -12.76 4.76
N VAL A 98 -1.41 -13.29 3.70
CA VAL A 98 -1.83 -12.48 2.54
C VAL A 98 -2.85 -11.40 2.95
N ALA A 99 -3.70 -11.70 3.93
CA ALA A 99 -4.65 -10.73 4.46
C ALA A 99 -3.94 -9.54 5.13
N GLU A 100 -2.83 -9.78 5.84
CA GLU A 100 -2.00 -8.72 6.41
C GLU A 100 -1.30 -7.91 5.32
N GLU A 101 -0.76 -8.58 4.30
CA GLU A 101 -0.12 -7.87 3.19
C GLU A 101 -1.10 -6.94 2.46
N ILE A 102 -2.30 -7.42 2.12
CA ILE A 102 -3.33 -6.57 1.49
C ILE A 102 -3.70 -5.38 2.38
N LYS A 103 -3.77 -5.55 3.69
CA LYS A 103 -4.01 -4.44 4.62
C LYS A 103 -2.84 -3.45 4.66
N ILE A 104 -1.59 -3.94 4.61
CA ILE A 104 -0.39 -3.09 4.54
C ILE A 104 -0.40 -2.27 3.25
N LEU A 105 -0.64 -2.91 2.10
CA LEU A 105 -0.73 -2.22 0.81
C LEU A 105 -1.89 -1.22 0.78
N THR A 106 -3.02 -1.55 1.40
CA THR A 106 -4.15 -0.62 1.56
C THR A 106 -3.74 0.61 2.38
N LEU A 107 -3.07 0.42 3.53
CA LEU A 107 -2.59 1.52 4.37
C LEU A 107 -1.59 2.40 3.63
N HIS A 108 -0.63 1.78 2.92
CA HIS A 108 0.36 2.50 2.11
C HIS A 108 -0.31 3.38 1.04
N GLY A 109 -1.26 2.81 0.30
CA GLY A 109 -2.08 3.56 -0.67
C GLY A 109 -2.89 4.68 -0.03
N MET A 110 -3.43 4.48 1.17
CA MET A 110 -4.13 5.53 1.93
C MET A 110 -3.22 6.72 2.26
N LEU A 111 -1.96 6.46 2.61
CA LEU A 111 -1.01 7.52 2.89
C LEU A 111 -0.70 8.35 1.65
N HIS A 112 -0.59 7.72 0.48
CA HIS A 112 -0.48 8.45 -0.78
C HIS A 112 -1.72 9.32 -1.06
N LEU A 113 -2.94 8.81 -0.80
CA LEU A 113 -4.16 9.60 -0.92
C LEU A 113 -4.23 10.73 0.10
N ALA A 114 -3.57 10.60 1.25
CA ALA A 114 -3.43 11.66 2.25
C ALA A 114 -2.35 12.70 1.89
N GLY A 115 -1.68 12.56 0.74
CA GLY A 115 -0.68 13.50 0.25
C GLY A 115 0.76 13.19 0.67
N PHE A 116 1.03 12.04 1.30
CA PHE A 116 2.40 11.62 1.59
C PHE A 116 3.05 11.00 0.34
N ASP A 117 4.35 11.26 0.17
CA ASP A 117 5.14 10.70 -0.94
C ASP A 117 6.54 10.35 -0.44
N HIS A 118 6.79 9.05 -0.22
CA HIS A 118 8.07 8.55 0.30
C HIS A 118 9.27 8.77 -0.64
N GLU A 119 9.02 9.07 -1.92
CA GLU A 119 10.11 9.37 -2.88
C GLU A 119 10.60 10.83 -2.76
N ARG A 120 9.80 11.71 -2.15
CA ARG A 120 10.05 13.15 -2.08
C ARG A 120 10.14 13.70 -0.66
N ASP A 121 9.68 12.94 0.33
CA ASP A 121 9.71 13.38 1.71
C ASP A 121 10.98 12.92 2.45
N ASN A 122 11.32 13.60 3.54
CA ASN A 122 12.46 13.23 4.40
C ASN A 122 12.07 12.13 5.40
N GLY A 123 11.43 11.05 4.96
CA GLY A 123 10.99 9.94 5.78
C GLY A 123 9.70 10.21 6.60
N GLN A 124 8.94 11.24 6.24
CA GLN A 124 7.68 11.57 6.92
C GLN A 124 6.65 10.45 6.75
N MET A 125 6.50 9.94 5.52
CA MET A 125 5.59 8.84 5.23
C MET A 125 6.00 7.56 5.97
N ALA A 126 7.29 7.24 6.01
CA ALA A 126 7.80 6.06 6.74
C ALA A 126 7.45 6.11 8.23
N ARG A 127 7.70 7.25 8.89
CA ARG A 127 7.34 7.45 10.30
C ARG A 127 5.83 7.37 10.54
N LYS A 128 5.04 7.94 9.65
CA LYS A 128 3.58 7.90 9.74
C LYS A 128 3.06 6.48 9.54
N GLU A 129 3.58 5.76 8.54
CA GLU A 129 3.21 4.38 8.25
C GLU A 129 3.56 3.47 9.44
N GLU A 130 4.76 3.57 10.00
CA GLU A 130 5.17 2.79 11.17
C GLU A 130 4.23 3.01 12.37
N LYS A 131 3.92 4.27 12.68
CA LYS A 131 2.98 4.63 13.76
C LYS A 131 1.61 3.99 13.55
N LEU A 132 1.07 4.11 12.33
CA LEU A 132 -0.26 3.58 12.01
C LEU A 132 -0.29 2.06 11.98
N ARG A 133 0.78 1.43 11.52
CA ARG A 133 0.92 -0.03 11.56
C ARG A 133 0.82 -0.56 12.98
N ARG A 134 1.55 0.04 13.92
CA ARG A 134 1.48 -0.32 15.35
C ARG A 134 0.06 -0.17 15.89
N ALA A 135 -0.59 0.96 15.60
CA ALA A 135 -1.97 1.24 16.04
C ALA A 135 -3.00 0.28 15.43
N LEU A 136 -2.77 -0.18 14.21
CA LEU A 136 -3.65 -1.12 13.48
C LEU A 136 -3.24 -2.58 13.64
N ARG A 137 -2.17 -2.87 14.40
CA ARG A 137 -1.61 -4.21 14.67
C ARG A 137 -1.22 -4.95 13.38
N LEU A 138 -0.49 -4.27 12.50
CA LEU A 138 0.06 -4.83 11.27
C LEU A 138 1.55 -5.21 11.40
N PRO A 139 2.05 -6.14 10.59
CA PRO A 139 3.48 -6.49 10.50
C PRO A 139 4.39 -5.33 10.04
N ALA A 140 5.66 -5.54 9.76
CA ALA A 140 6.65 -4.52 9.42
C ALA A 140 6.26 -3.56 8.25
N ALA A 141 6.67 -2.28 8.29
CA ALA A 141 6.31 -1.27 7.31
C ALA A 141 6.84 -1.58 5.90
N LEU A 142 6.09 -1.22 4.87
CA LEU A 142 6.47 -1.45 3.47
C LEU A 142 7.76 -0.72 3.11
N ILE A 143 7.91 0.52 3.55
CA ILE A 143 9.06 1.38 3.26
C ILE A 143 10.34 0.84 3.92
N GLU A 144 10.27 0.40 5.18
CA GLU A 144 11.42 -0.20 5.89
C GLU A 144 11.94 -1.48 5.21
N ARG A 145 11.04 -2.24 4.59
CA ARG A 145 11.39 -3.48 3.88
C ARG A 145 12.19 -3.21 2.60
N ALA A 146 11.87 -2.14 1.89
CA ALA A 146 12.61 -1.73 0.70
C ALA A 146 14.05 -1.29 1.03
N GLY A 147 14.26 -0.56 2.14
CA GLY A 147 15.58 -0.14 2.60
C GLY A 147 16.50 -1.29 3.03
N ARG A 148 15.95 -2.33 3.67
CA ARG A 148 16.73 -3.51 4.11
C ARG A 148 17.20 -4.42 2.96
N ALA A 149 16.54 -4.38 1.82
CA ALA A 149 16.91 -5.18 0.65
C ALA A 149 18.14 -4.62 -0.09
N GLN A 150 18.61 -3.41 0.24
CA GLN A 150 19.70 -2.71 -0.47
C GLN A 150 21.02 -2.62 0.30
N GLU A 151 21.13 -3.13 1.53
CA GLU A 151 22.42 -3.19 2.21
C GLU A 151 23.22 -4.41 1.71
N PRO A 152 24.32 -4.22 0.92
CA PRO A 152 25.21 -5.30 0.59
C PRO A 152 25.93 -5.73 1.88
N ARG A 153 25.85 -7.02 2.22
CA ARG A 153 26.66 -7.61 3.30
C ARG A 153 28.13 -7.34 3.00
N VAL A 154 28.73 -6.39 3.71
CA VAL A 154 30.17 -6.22 3.74
C VAL A 154 30.76 -7.44 4.44
N GLN A 155 31.35 -8.32 3.66
CA GLN A 155 32.14 -9.44 4.21
C GLN A 155 33.39 -8.87 4.90
N PRO A 156 33.70 -9.27 6.15
CA PRO A 156 34.95 -8.84 6.79
C PRO A 156 36.13 -9.42 6.02
N ARG A 157 37.01 -8.54 5.53
CA ARG A 157 38.27 -8.92 4.92
C ARG A 157 39.09 -9.75 5.93
N LYS A 158 39.35 -11.01 5.61
CA LYS A 158 40.33 -11.83 6.31
C LYS A 158 41.69 -11.13 6.23
N ARG A 159 42.22 -10.65 7.36
CA ARG A 159 43.62 -10.24 7.51
C ARG A 159 44.46 -11.47 7.22
N ARG A 160 45.24 -11.46 6.15
CA ARG A 160 46.38 -12.34 5.99
C ARG A 160 47.45 -11.84 6.97
N MET A 161 47.79 -12.65 7.96
CA MET A 161 49.02 -12.52 8.69
C MET A 161 50.15 -13.06 7.80
N ALA A 162 51.17 -12.25 7.58
CA ALA A 162 52.46 -12.66 7.07
C ALA A 162 53.28 -13.18 8.22
#